data_75c66ce8322b5c0021c98b03bdba17bd
#
_entry.id   75c66ce8322b5c0021c98b03bdba17bd
#
_cell.length_a   1.000
_cell.length_b   1.000
_cell.length_c   1.000
_cell.angle_alpha   90.00
_cell.angle_beta   90.00
_cell.angle_gamma   90.00
#
_symmetry.space_group_name_H-M   'P 1'
#
loop_
_entity.id
_entity.type
_entity.pdbx_description
1 polymer ?
#
loop_
_entity_poly.entity_id
_entity_poly.type
_entity_poly.pdbx_seq_one_letter_code
_entity_poly.pdbx_strand_id
1 'polypeptide(L)'
;MNQQLIDLKNKLASIADLIKDKNDVFYLDYPLHLNVGDLLIYHGTEQFFTDHNIRVTLKRSEFDVDIEELKQKITPNTTILLHGGGNFGDLYPQHQDLRETIIRMFPNNRVIVLPQTLFYKSQETLEKSAALFRQHQDCHLLARDERTANAFKQFSPNVYLSPDMAHELYRTLPTKNTQTGQSLYFLRKDIEASDIEKNVTAQLPAGSHIKDWDDILSGQDDFVLAVSWRLAKFAKRHNISWLKDLVHQYWKNYTLRIVQRVAKNFLSYDNITTTRLHGHIFSCLLEIPNVVCDNSYGKNTGYANLWTKTLDFVAFYTQHK
;
A
#
# COMPACT_ATOMS: atom_id res chain seq x y z
N MET A 1 5.91 24.13 3.42
CA MET A 1 4.68 23.30 3.48
C MET A 1 4.15 23.17 2.08
N ASN A 2 4.09 21.98 1.52
CA ASN A 2 3.66 21.78 0.14
C ASN A 2 2.13 21.60 0.06
N GLN A 3 1.45 22.56 -0.59
CA GLN A 3 -0.01 22.56 -0.70
C GLN A 3 -0.54 21.34 -1.48
N GLN A 4 0.17 20.91 -2.51
CA GLN A 4 -0.25 19.77 -3.32
C GLN A 4 -0.26 18.46 -2.51
N LEU A 5 0.72 18.25 -1.61
CA LEU A 5 0.72 17.07 -0.73
C LEU A 5 -0.43 17.12 0.29
N ILE A 6 -0.80 18.31 0.75
CA ILE A 6 -2.02 18.51 1.57
C ILE A 6 -3.26 18.15 0.75
N ASP A 7 -3.33 18.59 -0.49
CA ASP A 7 -4.48 18.31 -1.36
C ASP A 7 -4.61 16.82 -1.69
N LEU A 8 -3.49 16.08 -1.84
CA LEU A 8 -3.50 14.62 -1.98
C LEU A 8 -4.05 13.93 -0.74
N LYS A 9 -3.61 14.35 0.47
CA LYS A 9 -4.17 13.86 1.71
C LYS A 9 -5.67 14.18 1.83
N ASN A 10 -6.08 15.40 1.51
CA ASN A 10 -7.49 15.80 1.54
C ASN A 10 -8.37 15.01 0.56
N LYS A 11 -7.83 14.56 -0.58
CA LYS A 11 -8.56 13.68 -1.51
C LYS A 11 -8.91 12.33 -0.90
N LEU A 12 -8.08 11.81 0.00
CA LEU A 12 -8.35 10.56 0.72
C LEU A 12 -9.54 10.68 1.67
N ALA A 13 -9.85 11.89 2.16
CA ALA A 13 -10.99 12.12 3.05
C ALA A 13 -12.32 11.63 2.46
N SER A 14 -12.50 11.69 1.13
CA SER A 14 -13.71 11.20 0.47
C SER A 14 -13.98 9.71 0.66
N ILE A 15 -12.97 8.92 1.01
CA ILE A 15 -13.13 7.49 1.34
C ILE A 15 -13.96 7.33 2.63
N ALA A 16 -13.81 8.27 3.59
CA ALA A 16 -14.57 8.23 4.83
C ALA A 16 -16.08 8.43 4.61
N ASP A 17 -16.47 9.10 3.52
CA ASP A 17 -17.88 9.30 3.16
C ASP A 17 -18.52 8.02 2.56
N LEU A 18 -17.69 7.08 2.10
CA LEU A 18 -18.16 5.78 1.63
C LEU A 18 -18.47 4.81 2.79
N ILE A 19 -18.02 5.06 4.01
CA ILE A 19 -18.21 4.18 5.15
C ILE A 19 -19.61 4.37 5.73
N LYS A 20 -20.42 3.29 5.82
CA LYS A 20 -21.81 3.34 6.33
C LYS A 20 -21.88 3.78 7.78
N ASP A 21 -21.10 3.12 8.64
CA ASP A 21 -20.98 3.44 10.06
C ASP A 21 -19.49 3.48 10.43
N LYS A 22 -19.00 4.66 10.78
CA LYS A 22 -17.61 4.85 11.20
C LYS A 22 -17.27 4.15 12.52
N ASN A 23 -18.26 3.67 13.27
CA ASN A 23 -18.06 2.91 14.51
C ASN A 23 -18.05 1.40 14.29
N ASP A 24 -18.36 0.92 13.08
CA ASP A 24 -18.46 -0.52 12.75
C ASP A 24 -17.75 -0.82 11.43
N VAL A 25 -16.44 -0.91 11.48
CA VAL A 25 -15.58 -1.15 10.33
C VAL A 25 -14.72 -2.37 10.57
N PHE A 26 -14.65 -3.27 9.59
CA PHE A 26 -13.64 -4.32 9.50
C PHE A 26 -12.54 -3.90 8.55
N TYR A 27 -11.28 -4.08 8.94
CA TYR A 27 -10.12 -3.85 8.09
C TYR A 27 -9.37 -5.16 7.88
N LEU A 28 -9.36 -5.64 6.64
CA LEU A 28 -8.83 -6.95 6.30
C LEU A 28 -7.65 -6.82 5.34
N ASP A 29 -6.81 -7.87 5.35
CA ASP A 29 -5.63 -7.99 4.48
C ASP A 29 -4.53 -6.99 4.84
N TYR A 30 -4.43 -6.56 6.12
CA TYR A 30 -3.28 -5.73 6.50
C TYR A 30 -1.96 -6.49 6.29
N PRO A 31 -0.87 -5.82 5.85
CA PRO A 31 0.37 -6.51 5.50
C PRO A 31 1.07 -7.08 6.74
N LEU A 32 1.18 -8.41 6.80
CA LEU A 32 2.00 -9.12 7.78
C LEU A 32 3.26 -9.64 7.07
N HIS A 33 4.01 -8.73 6.46
CA HIS A 33 5.26 -8.95 5.73
C HIS A 33 6.12 -7.67 5.73
N LEU A 34 7.38 -7.78 5.29
CA LEU A 34 8.37 -6.70 5.40
C LEU A 34 8.51 -5.82 4.14
N ASN A 35 7.59 -5.90 3.17
CA ASN A 35 7.61 -4.91 2.09
C ASN A 35 7.27 -3.52 2.64
N VAL A 36 8.27 -2.66 2.77
CA VAL A 36 8.12 -1.33 3.37
C VAL A 36 7.12 -0.46 2.60
N GLY A 37 6.99 -0.64 1.28
CA GLY A 37 5.98 0.05 0.49
C GLY A 37 4.56 -0.23 1.01
N ASP A 38 4.24 -1.49 1.27
CA ASP A 38 2.93 -1.87 1.82
C ASP A 38 2.79 -1.45 3.29
N LEU A 39 3.90 -1.41 4.05
CA LEU A 39 3.88 -0.84 5.41
C LEU A 39 3.56 0.67 5.41
N LEU A 40 3.99 1.42 4.39
CA LEU A 40 3.60 2.84 4.24
C LEU A 40 2.10 2.98 3.98
N ILE A 41 1.53 2.15 3.10
CA ILE A 41 0.08 2.09 2.86
C ILE A 41 -0.66 1.76 4.15
N TYR A 42 -0.18 0.76 4.88
CA TYR A 42 -0.77 0.30 6.13
C TYR A 42 -0.80 1.41 7.20
N HIS A 43 0.33 2.05 7.45
CA HIS A 43 0.39 3.15 8.42
C HIS A 43 -0.36 4.39 7.96
N GLY A 44 -0.41 4.65 6.65
CA GLY A 44 -1.29 5.66 6.07
C GLY A 44 -2.76 5.34 6.34
N THR A 45 -3.17 4.09 6.16
CA THR A 45 -4.53 3.64 6.47
C THR A 45 -4.86 3.74 7.97
N GLU A 46 -3.91 3.39 8.85
CA GLU A 46 -4.09 3.57 10.31
C GLU A 46 -4.19 5.04 10.72
N GLN A 47 -3.43 5.93 10.05
CA GLN A 47 -3.53 7.37 10.24
C GLN A 47 -4.88 7.91 9.75
N PHE A 48 -5.35 7.44 8.60
CA PHE A 48 -6.69 7.77 8.06
C PHE A 48 -7.79 7.41 9.06
N PHE A 49 -7.74 6.24 9.69
CA PHE A 49 -8.71 5.87 10.72
C PHE A 49 -8.70 6.86 11.89
N THR A 50 -7.52 7.31 12.30
CA THR A 50 -7.37 8.29 13.38
C THR A 50 -7.92 9.66 12.98
N ASP A 51 -7.53 10.17 11.80
CA ASP A 51 -7.88 11.52 11.34
C ASP A 51 -9.39 11.68 11.07
N HIS A 52 -10.06 10.57 10.70
CA HIS A 52 -11.50 10.57 10.38
C HIS A 52 -12.39 9.97 11.48
N ASN A 53 -11.85 9.69 12.67
CA ASN A 53 -12.55 9.10 13.81
C ASN A 53 -13.26 7.77 13.44
N ILE A 54 -12.56 6.91 12.68
CA ILE A 54 -13.07 5.61 12.27
C ILE A 54 -12.67 4.56 13.29
N ARG A 55 -13.65 3.92 13.92
CA ARG A 55 -13.45 2.82 14.85
C ARG A 55 -13.45 1.50 14.08
N VAL A 56 -12.27 0.91 13.94
CA VAL A 56 -12.12 -0.42 13.34
C VAL A 56 -12.32 -1.47 14.43
N THR A 57 -13.43 -2.21 14.33
CA THR A 57 -13.86 -3.21 15.33
C THR A 57 -13.19 -4.56 15.14
N LEU A 58 -12.65 -4.83 13.92
CA LEU A 58 -11.90 -6.04 13.63
C LEU A 58 -10.81 -5.76 12.60
N LYS A 59 -9.58 -6.23 12.89
CA LYS A 59 -8.43 -6.15 11.98
C LYS A 59 -7.82 -7.53 11.80
N ARG A 60 -7.68 -8.00 10.55
CA ARG A 60 -7.10 -9.32 10.22
C ARG A 60 -6.20 -9.23 9.00
N SER A 61 -5.07 -9.93 9.06
CA SER A 61 -4.20 -10.17 7.91
C SER A 61 -4.71 -11.38 7.09
N GLU A 62 -4.12 -11.63 5.94
CA GLU A 62 -4.40 -12.86 5.17
C GLU A 62 -4.13 -14.14 5.96
N PHE A 63 -3.18 -14.09 6.92
CA PHE A 63 -2.76 -15.27 7.71
C PHE A 63 -3.73 -15.63 8.83
N ASP A 64 -4.46 -14.67 9.40
CA ASP A 64 -5.31 -14.88 10.57
C ASP A 64 -6.79 -14.56 10.34
N VAL A 65 -7.17 -14.10 9.15
CA VAL A 65 -8.57 -13.93 8.77
C VAL A 65 -9.31 -15.28 8.84
N ASP A 66 -10.50 -15.25 9.44
CA ASP A 66 -11.38 -16.39 9.62
C ASP A 66 -12.81 -15.97 9.29
N ILE A 67 -13.41 -16.63 8.30
CA ILE A 67 -14.74 -16.29 7.80
C ILE A 67 -15.81 -16.51 8.86
N GLU A 68 -15.68 -17.54 9.69
CA GLU A 68 -16.65 -17.79 10.76
C GLU A 68 -16.56 -16.74 11.87
N GLU A 69 -15.35 -16.26 12.21
CA GLU A 69 -15.19 -15.11 13.11
C GLU A 69 -15.85 -13.84 12.53
N LEU A 70 -15.66 -13.59 11.23
CA LEU A 70 -16.29 -12.46 10.56
C LEU A 70 -17.82 -12.55 10.60
N LYS A 71 -18.40 -13.71 10.26
CA LYS A 71 -19.87 -13.95 10.30
C LYS A 71 -20.47 -13.72 11.67
N GLN A 72 -19.74 -14.06 12.74
CA GLN A 72 -20.22 -13.90 14.12
C GLN A 72 -20.23 -12.44 14.58
N LYS A 73 -19.38 -11.59 13.99
CA LYS A 73 -19.18 -10.19 14.43
C LYS A 73 -19.81 -9.16 13.50
N ILE A 74 -20.08 -9.53 12.25
CA ILE A 74 -20.59 -8.61 11.23
C ILE A 74 -22.03 -8.22 11.50
N THR A 75 -22.36 -6.94 11.27
CA THR A 75 -23.72 -6.39 11.28
C THR A 75 -24.13 -5.91 9.89
N PRO A 76 -25.39 -5.61 9.61
CA PRO A 76 -25.81 -5.03 8.32
C PRO A 76 -25.15 -3.67 8.02
N ASN A 77 -24.68 -2.94 9.05
CA ASN A 77 -24.03 -1.64 8.90
C ASN A 77 -22.51 -1.74 8.80
N THR A 78 -21.92 -2.90 9.09
CA THR A 78 -20.48 -3.10 8.99
C THR A 78 -19.99 -2.83 7.58
N THR A 79 -19.00 -1.93 7.45
CA THR A 79 -18.25 -1.73 6.22
C THR A 79 -16.96 -2.53 6.26
N ILE A 80 -16.70 -3.34 5.24
CA ILE A 80 -15.47 -4.12 5.10
C ILE A 80 -14.49 -3.34 4.23
N LEU A 81 -13.36 -2.94 4.79
CA LEU A 81 -12.25 -2.34 4.07
C LEU A 81 -11.20 -3.41 3.76
N LEU A 82 -10.81 -3.53 2.50
CA LEU A 82 -9.72 -4.37 2.03
C LEU A 82 -8.49 -3.53 1.73
N HIS A 83 -7.33 -3.98 2.17
CA HIS A 83 -6.07 -3.24 2.07
C HIS A 83 -5.75 -2.80 0.65
N GLY A 84 -5.16 -1.60 0.51
CA GLY A 84 -4.69 -1.02 -0.75
C GLY A 84 -3.39 -1.61 -1.27
N GLY A 85 -2.83 -1.02 -2.33
CA GLY A 85 -1.49 -1.39 -2.80
C GLY A 85 -1.41 -1.85 -4.24
N GLY A 86 -0.58 -2.84 -4.53
CA GLY A 86 -0.35 -3.33 -5.89
C GLY A 86 -0.58 -4.83 -6.04
N ASN A 87 -1.43 -5.41 -5.22
CA ASN A 87 -1.65 -6.85 -5.15
C ASN A 87 -3.06 -7.29 -5.59
N PHE A 88 -3.80 -6.44 -6.33
CA PHE A 88 -5.08 -6.81 -6.91
C PHE A 88 -4.86 -7.57 -8.22
N GLY A 89 -5.26 -8.84 -8.26
CA GLY A 89 -5.15 -9.72 -9.41
C GLY A 89 -4.31 -10.97 -9.13
N ASP A 90 -3.80 -11.59 -10.20
CA ASP A 90 -3.22 -12.93 -10.15
C ASP A 90 -1.70 -12.99 -9.89
N LEU A 91 -1.05 -11.84 -9.64
CA LEU A 91 0.36 -11.80 -9.27
C LEU A 91 0.58 -12.33 -7.84
N TYR A 92 -0.36 -12.02 -6.95
CA TYR A 92 -0.37 -12.45 -5.54
C TYR A 92 -1.71 -13.15 -5.22
N PRO A 93 -1.86 -14.43 -5.60
CA PRO A 93 -3.15 -15.13 -5.56
C PRO A 93 -3.83 -15.14 -4.20
N GLN A 94 -3.06 -15.28 -3.11
CA GLN A 94 -3.61 -15.34 -1.75
C GLN A 94 -4.41 -14.09 -1.37
N HIS A 95 -3.96 -12.90 -1.79
CA HIS A 95 -4.68 -11.65 -1.53
C HIS A 95 -5.94 -11.55 -2.39
N GLN A 96 -5.86 -12.01 -3.66
CA GLN A 96 -7.03 -12.00 -4.54
C GLN A 96 -8.08 -13.03 -4.09
N ASP A 97 -7.66 -14.22 -3.69
CA ASP A 97 -8.54 -15.27 -3.15
C ASP A 97 -9.29 -14.79 -1.90
N LEU A 98 -8.60 -14.05 -1.02
CA LEU A 98 -9.25 -13.43 0.15
C LEU A 98 -10.31 -12.42 -0.29
N ARG A 99 -10.01 -11.50 -1.23
CA ARG A 99 -10.98 -10.51 -1.75
C ARG A 99 -12.19 -11.20 -2.35
N GLU A 100 -11.98 -12.19 -3.21
CA GLU A 100 -13.05 -12.96 -3.84
C GLU A 100 -13.89 -13.74 -2.84
N THR A 101 -13.26 -14.24 -1.78
CA THR A 101 -13.96 -14.89 -0.67
C THR A 101 -14.85 -13.90 0.08
N ILE A 102 -14.35 -12.69 0.39
CA ILE A 102 -15.15 -11.65 1.05
C ILE A 102 -16.34 -11.23 0.19
N ILE A 103 -16.12 -10.98 -1.10
CA ILE A 103 -17.17 -10.63 -2.06
C ILE A 103 -18.28 -11.70 -2.07
N ARG A 104 -17.90 -12.97 -2.06
CA ARG A 104 -18.83 -14.11 -2.12
C ARG A 104 -19.58 -14.34 -0.82
N MET A 105 -18.90 -14.17 0.32
CA MET A 105 -19.43 -14.52 1.63
C MET A 105 -20.24 -13.40 2.28
N PHE A 106 -20.06 -12.14 1.87
CA PHE A 106 -20.73 -10.98 2.45
C PHE A 106 -21.44 -10.09 1.40
N PRO A 107 -22.36 -10.67 0.60
CA PRO A 107 -22.94 -10.01 -0.57
C PRO A 107 -23.78 -8.76 -0.23
N ASN A 108 -24.23 -8.61 1.01
CA ASN A 108 -25.10 -7.51 1.46
C ASN A 108 -24.36 -6.42 2.25
N ASN A 109 -23.09 -6.65 2.59
CA ASN A 109 -22.29 -5.67 3.29
C ASN A 109 -21.56 -4.77 2.30
N ARG A 110 -21.36 -3.50 2.65
CA ARG A 110 -20.48 -2.65 1.86
C ARG A 110 -19.04 -3.13 1.93
N VAL A 111 -18.45 -3.39 0.77
CA VAL A 111 -17.03 -3.71 0.62
C VAL A 111 -16.35 -2.56 -0.10
N ILE A 112 -15.28 -2.05 0.48
CA ILE A 112 -14.45 -1.00 -0.12
C ILE A 112 -13.03 -1.56 -0.27
N VAL A 113 -12.54 -1.65 -1.51
CA VAL A 113 -11.13 -1.93 -1.77
C VAL A 113 -10.39 -0.61 -1.81
N LEU A 114 -9.48 -0.39 -0.86
CA LEU A 114 -8.65 0.81 -0.77
C LEU A 114 -7.75 0.95 -2.02
N PRO A 115 -7.18 2.13 -2.30
CA PRO A 115 -6.50 2.43 -3.57
C PRO A 115 -5.52 1.37 -4.02
N GLN A 116 -5.78 0.76 -5.17
CA GLN A 116 -5.04 -0.38 -5.75
C GLN A 116 -4.45 -0.07 -7.11
N THR A 117 -3.44 -0.85 -7.50
CA THR A 117 -3.05 -1.09 -8.89
C THR A 117 -3.39 -2.54 -9.25
N LEU A 118 -4.05 -2.74 -10.38
CA LEU A 118 -4.49 -4.03 -10.87
C LEU A 118 -3.47 -4.64 -11.84
N PHE A 119 -3.22 -5.93 -11.69
CA PHE A 119 -2.48 -6.73 -12.66
C PHE A 119 -3.08 -8.12 -12.83
N TYR A 120 -3.37 -8.49 -14.08
CA TYR A 120 -3.75 -9.85 -14.47
C TYR A 120 -2.87 -10.30 -15.65
N LYS A 121 -2.45 -11.55 -15.63
CA LYS A 121 -1.64 -12.18 -16.70
C LYS A 121 -2.43 -12.38 -17.99
N SER A 122 -3.74 -12.60 -17.88
CA SER A 122 -4.62 -12.81 -19.02
C SER A 122 -5.96 -12.12 -18.86
N GLN A 123 -6.60 -11.83 -19.99
CA GLN A 123 -7.96 -11.30 -20.02
C GLN A 123 -8.99 -12.30 -19.47
N GLU A 124 -8.76 -13.59 -19.63
CA GLU A 124 -9.62 -14.64 -19.10
C GLU A 124 -9.67 -14.64 -17.58
N THR A 125 -8.50 -14.58 -16.92
CA THR A 125 -8.44 -14.51 -15.43
C THR A 125 -9.04 -13.23 -14.90
N LEU A 126 -8.85 -12.10 -15.58
CA LEU A 126 -9.49 -10.83 -15.24
C LEU A 126 -11.02 -10.94 -15.32
N GLU A 127 -11.54 -11.44 -16.45
CA GLU A 127 -13.00 -11.54 -16.67
C GLU A 127 -13.67 -12.49 -15.67
N LYS A 128 -13.02 -13.60 -15.33
CA LYS A 128 -13.51 -14.53 -14.31
C LYS A 128 -13.66 -13.86 -12.94
N SER A 129 -12.66 -13.10 -12.54
CA SER A 129 -12.71 -12.34 -11.28
C SER A 129 -13.75 -11.21 -11.37
N ALA A 130 -13.77 -10.44 -12.46
CA ALA A 130 -14.73 -9.37 -12.67
C ALA A 130 -16.19 -9.85 -12.63
N ALA A 131 -16.47 -11.02 -13.22
CA ALA A 131 -17.81 -11.62 -13.18
C ALA A 131 -18.28 -11.92 -11.75
N LEU A 132 -17.37 -12.33 -10.85
CA LEU A 132 -17.69 -12.53 -9.45
C LEU A 132 -18.00 -11.20 -8.74
N PHE A 133 -17.16 -10.18 -8.93
CA PHE A 133 -17.34 -8.87 -8.31
C PHE A 133 -18.65 -8.19 -8.75
N ARG A 134 -19.05 -8.32 -10.03
CA ARG A 134 -20.33 -7.78 -10.55
C ARG A 134 -21.57 -8.34 -9.85
N GLN A 135 -21.48 -9.50 -9.21
CA GLN A 135 -22.60 -10.08 -8.45
C GLN A 135 -22.80 -9.40 -7.10
N HIS A 136 -21.79 -8.65 -6.62
CA HIS A 136 -21.87 -7.95 -5.35
C HIS A 136 -22.61 -6.62 -5.48
N GLN A 137 -23.60 -6.39 -4.61
CA GLN A 137 -24.50 -5.23 -4.74
C GLN A 137 -23.87 -3.89 -4.32
N ASP A 138 -22.92 -3.91 -3.40
CA ASP A 138 -22.39 -2.71 -2.74
C ASP A 138 -20.84 -2.80 -2.60
N CYS A 139 -20.16 -3.00 -3.74
CA CYS A 139 -18.70 -3.04 -3.83
C CYS A 139 -18.16 -1.76 -4.42
N HIS A 140 -17.23 -1.09 -3.72
CA HIS A 140 -16.55 0.13 -4.11
C HIS A 140 -15.07 -0.16 -4.35
N LEU A 141 -14.56 0.22 -5.51
CA LEU A 141 -13.18 -0.03 -5.92
C LEU A 141 -12.45 1.29 -6.10
N LEU A 142 -11.37 1.49 -5.35
CA LEU A 142 -10.53 2.66 -5.53
C LEU A 142 -9.25 2.28 -6.30
N ALA A 143 -9.00 3.01 -7.38
CA ALA A 143 -7.81 2.85 -8.21
C ALA A 143 -6.85 4.01 -7.96
N ARG A 144 -5.54 3.73 -7.90
CA ARG A 144 -4.54 4.79 -7.76
C ARG A 144 -3.90 5.20 -9.09
N ASP A 145 -4.32 4.60 -10.20
CA ASP A 145 -3.93 4.94 -11.56
C ASP A 145 -5.10 4.77 -12.54
N GLU A 146 -5.04 5.48 -13.68
CA GLU A 146 -6.12 5.49 -14.67
C GLU A 146 -6.34 4.13 -15.35
N ARG A 147 -5.26 3.37 -15.59
CA ARG A 147 -5.33 2.03 -16.20
C ARG A 147 -6.15 1.11 -15.30
N THR A 148 -5.86 1.12 -14.01
CA THR A 148 -6.61 0.33 -13.01
C THR A 148 -8.05 0.82 -12.90
N ALA A 149 -8.31 2.13 -12.89
CA ALA A 149 -9.66 2.68 -12.84
C ALA A 149 -10.49 2.22 -14.04
N ASN A 150 -9.91 2.22 -15.23
CA ASN A 150 -10.59 1.75 -16.43
C ASN A 150 -10.88 0.24 -16.39
N ALA A 151 -9.93 -0.56 -15.89
CA ALA A 151 -10.15 -2.00 -15.72
C ALA A 151 -11.23 -2.30 -14.66
N PHE A 152 -11.25 -1.57 -13.55
CA PHE A 152 -12.22 -1.75 -12.47
C PHE A 152 -13.68 -1.51 -12.88
N LYS A 153 -13.93 -0.75 -13.96
CA LYS A 153 -15.28 -0.60 -14.54
C LYS A 153 -15.89 -1.92 -14.99
N GLN A 154 -15.05 -2.96 -15.24
CA GLN A 154 -15.53 -4.30 -15.53
C GLN A 154 -15.95 -5.07 -14.27
N PHE A 155 -15.53 -4.64 -13.07
CA PHE A 155 -15.77 -5.30 -11.79
C PHE A 155 -16.96 -4.70 -11.03
N SER A 156 -17.11 -3.38 -11.04
CA SER A 156 -18.15 -2.66 -10.30
C SER A 156 -18.52 -1.36 -11.00
N PRO A 157 -19.76 -0.87 -10.86
CA PRO A 157 -20.13 0.49 -11.26
C PRO A 157 -19.54 1.57 -10.33
N ASN A 158 -19.16 1.22 -9.10
CA ASN A 158 -18.66 2.15 -8.09
C ASN A 158 -17.12 2.18 -8.11
N VAL A 159 -16.56 2.92 -9.06
CA VAL A 159 -15.11 3.05 -9.24
C VAL A 159 -14.68 4.49 -9.01
N TYR A 160 -13.63 4.68 -8.22
CA TYR A 160 -13.10 5.98 -7.85
C TYR A 160 -11.60 6.05 -8.11
N LEU A 161 -11.12 7.20 -8.58
CA LEU A 161 -9.70 7.49 -8.71
C LEU A 161 -9.25 8.20 -7.43
N SER A 162 -8.26 7.63 -6.72
CA SER A 162 -7.78 8.11 -5.43
C SER A 162 -6.27 7.98 -5.34
N PRO A 163 -5.56 8.91 -4.68
CA PRO A 163 -4.13 8.71 -4.42
C PRO A 163 -3.90 7.51 -3.49
N ASP A 164 -2.63 7.11 -3.39
CA ASP A 164 -2.21 6.02 -2.50
C ASP A 164 -2.42 6.39 -1.02
N MET A 165 -2.86 5.43 -0.20
CA MET A 165 -3.10 5.65 1.23
C MET A 165 -1.86 6.13 1.99
N ALA A 166 -0.65 5.89 1.49
CA ALA A 166 0.57 6.38 2.10
C ALA A 166 0.59 7.92 2.22
N HIS A 167 -0.15 8.66 1.39
CA HIS A 167 -0.24 10.13 1.50
C HIS A 167 -0.88 10.63 2.81
N GLU A 168 -1.61 9.78 3.53
CA GLU A 168 -2.08 10.12 4.89
C GLU A 168 -0.92 10.36 5.87
N LEU A 169 0.26 9.80 5.60
CA LEU A 169 1.45 10.01 6.42
C LEU A 169 2.09 11.39 6.23
N TYR A 170 1.64 12.20 5.29
CA TYR A 170 2.19 13.53 5.12
C TYR A 170 2.07 14.33 6.42
N ARG A 171 3.20 14.88 6.89
CA ARG A 171 3.38 15.63 8.14
C ARG A 171 3.35 14.79 9.44
N THR A 172 3.25 13.47 9.36
CA THR A 172 3.43 12.59 10.54
C THR A 172 4.85 12.05 10.65
N LEU A 173 5.62 12.20 9.58
CA LEU A 173 7.01 11.74 9.46
C LEU A 173 8.00 12.86 9.84
N PRO A 174 9.23 12.50 10.25
CA PRO A 174 10.26 13.49 10.51
C PRO A 174 10.62 14.27 9.24
N THR A 175 11.02 15.54 9.40
CA THR A 175 11.44 16.42 8.31
C THR A 175 12.96 16.53 8.25
N LYS A 176 13.48 16.92 7.07
CA LYS A 176 14.91 17.12 6.84
C LYS A 176 15.36 18.45 7.44
N ASN A 177 16.47 18.45 8.18
CA ASN A 177 17.01 19.63 8.83
C ASN A 177 18.41 20.04 8.31
N THR A 178 19.12 19.16 7.55
CA THR A 178 20.49 19.40 7.10
C THR A 178 20.71 18.87 5.69
N GLN A 179 21.54 19.56 4.89
CA GLN A 179 22.05 19.05 3.62
C GLN A 179 23.29 18.19 3.87
N THR A 180 23.41 17.08 3.15
CA THR A 180 24.50 16.09 3.29
C THR A 180 25.42 16.03 2.08
N GLY A 181 25.00 16.57 0.94
CA GLY A 181 25.69 16.46 -0.36
C GLY A 181 25.58 15.05 -0.98
N GLN A 182 24.80 14.14 -0.40
CA GLN A 182 24.73 12.75 -0.83
C GLN A 182 23.45 12.46 -1.62
N SER A 183 23.56 11.54 -2.59
CA SER A 183 22.42 11.04 -3.37
C SER A 183 22.23 9.53 -3.13
N LEU A 184 20.97 9.10 -3.07
CA LEU A 184 20.59 7.71 -2.97
C LEU A 184 19.99 7.22 -4.30
N TYR A 185 20.45 6.09 -4.76
CA TYR A 185 19.84 5.33 -5.86
C TYR A 185 19.07 4.18 -5.25
N PHE A 186 17.75 4.40 -5.10
CA PHE A 186 16.86 3.44 -4.47
C PHE A 186 16.24 2.54 -5.54
N LEU A 187 16.97 1.49 -5.88
CA LEU A 187 16.72 0.63 -7.02
C LEU A 187 16.20 -0.73 -6.60
N ARG A 188 15.20 -1.22 -7.33
CA ARG A 188 14.58 -2.52 -7.09
C ARG A 188 15.55 -3.68 -7.35
N LYS A 189 15.60 -4.66 -6.43
CA LYS A 189 16.45 -5.85 -6.51
C LYS A 189 15.66 -7.16 -6.60
N ASP A 190 14.34 -7.12 -6.46
CA ASP A 190 13.46 -8.30 -6.45
C ASP A 190 13.10 -8.78 -7.88
N ILE A 191 12.22 -9.80 -7.94
CA ILE A 191 11.77 -10.42 -9.21
C ILE A 191 11.07 -9.48 -10.20
N GLU A 192 10.63 -8.32 -9.76
CA GLU A 192 10.05 -7.29 -10.63
C GLU A 192 11.11 -6.30 -11.19
N ALA A 193 12.41 -6.50 -10.87
CA ALA A 193 13.49 -5.69 -11.44
C ALA A 193 13.54 -5.83 -12.95
N SER A 194 13.89 -4.75 -13.64
CA SER A 194 13.92 -4.66 -15.10
C SER A 194 15.31 -4.26 -15.60
N ASP A 195 15.46 -4.07 -16.90
CA ASP A 195 16.71 -3.57 -17.47
C ASP A 195 16.98 -2.09 -17.11
N ILE A 196 15.99 -1.36 -16.62
CA ILE A 196 16.14 0.02 -16.20
C ILE A 196 17.10 0.13 -15.00
N GLU A 197 16.98 -0.76 -14.02
CA GLU A 197 17.90 -0.81 -12.87
C GLU A 197 19.33 -1.06 -13.30
N LYS A 198 19.56 -1.95 -14.26
CA LYS A 198 20.89 -2.23 -14.84
C LYS A 198 21.44 -1.00 -15.57
N ASN A 199 20.61 -0.34 -16.39
CA ASN A 199 21.00 0.81 -17.17
C ASN A 199 21.34 2.00 -16.26
N VAL A 200 20.53 2.25 -15.22
CA VAL A 200 20.82 3.29 -14.23
C VAL A 200 22.14 2.95 -13.52
N THR A 201 22.29 1.74 -13.01
CA THR A 201 23.50 1.31 -12.28
C THR A 201 24.77 1.45 -13.12
N ALA A 202 24.71 1.10 -14.41
CA ALA A 202 25.87 1.18 -15.32
C ALA A 202 26.38 2.63 -15.56
N GLN A 203 25.53 3.62 -15.32
CA GLN A 203 25.86 5.05 -15.50
C GLN A 203 26.35 5.73 -14.20
N LEU A 204 26.31 5.01 -13.07
CA LEU A 204 26.65 5.59 -11.77
C LEU A 204 28.16 5.65 -11.54
N PRO A 205 28.64 6.72 -10.90
CA PRO A 205 30.02 6.78 -10.41
C PRO A 205 30.33 5.65 -9.42
N ALA A 206 31.59 5.22 -9.39
CA ALA A 206 32.05 4.26 -8.38
C ALA A 206 31.81 4.83 -6.98
N GLY A 207 31.28 3.99 -6.07
CA GLY A 207 30.99 4.41 -4.69
C GLY A 207 29.60 5.04 -4.50
N SER A 208 28.74 5.06 -5.53
CA SER A 208 27.37 5.52 -5.39
C SER A 208 26.57 4.70 -4.36
N HIS A 209 25.70 5.35 -3.59
CA HIS A 209 24.85 4.70 -2.60
C HIS A 209 23.65 4.06 -3.29
N ILE A 210 23.71 2.75 -3.50
CA ILE A 210 22.62 1.95 -4.09
C ILE A 210 21.98 1.10 -3.00
N LYS A 211 20.66 1.26 -2.78
CA LYS A 211 19.90 0.49 -1.80
C LYS A 211 18.54 0.04 -2.34
N ASP A 212 18.00 -0.98 -1.68
CA ASP A 212 16.59 -1.37 -1.72
C ASP A 212 16.07 -1.53 -0.28
N TRP A 213 14.82 -1.94 -0.09
CA TRP A 213 14.23 -2.15 1.23
C TRP A 213 15.05 -3.11 2.09
N ASP A 214 15.52 -4.21 1.50
CA ASP A 214 16.30 -5.26 2.21
C ASP A 214 17.62 -4.74 2.78
N ASP A 215 18.21 -3.69 2.19
CA ASP A 215 19.45 -3.08 2.71
C ASP A 215 19.21 -2.20 3.96
N ILE A 216 17.96 -1.94 4.31
CA ILE A 216 17.56 -1.12 5.47
C ILE A 216 16.94 -2.00 6.57
N LEU A 217 16.39 -3.14 6.17
CA LEU A 217 15.85 -4.15 7.08
C LEU A 217 16.99 -4.93 7.76
N SER A 218 16.66 -5.65 8.81
CA SER A 218 17.62 -6.41 9.64
C SER A 218 17.09 -7.80 9.96
N GLY A 219 17.98 -8.73 10.31
CA GLY A 219 17.57 -10.06 10.77
C GLY A 219 16.66 -10.05 12.00
N GLN A 220 16.64 -8.97 12.79
CA GLN A 220 15.65 -8.79 13.86
C GLN A 220 14.24 -8.61 13.29
N ASP A 221 14.10 -7.91 12.16
CA ASP A 221 12.81 -7.71 11.51
C ASP A 221 12.26 -9.05 10.99
N ASP A 222 13.13 -9.88 10.40
CA ASP A 222 12.77 -11.24 9.96
C ASP A 222 12.35 -12.14 11.12
N PHE A 223 13.05 -12.06 12.24
CA PHE A 223 12.69 -12.81 13.45
C PHE A 223 11.30 -12.40 13.98
N VAL A 224 11.05 -11.09 14.08
CA VAL A 224 9.76 -10.58 14.56
C VAL A 224 8.64 -10.97 13.60
N LEU A 225 8.86 -10.90 12.29
CA LEU A 225 7.91 -11.37 11.28
C LEU A 225 7.59 -12.86 11.48
N ALA A 226 8.64 -13.71 11.61
CA ALA A 226 8.45 -15.14 11.77
C ALA A 226 7.68 -15.52 13.03
N VAL A 227 7.91 -14.82 14.15
CA VAL A 227 7.15 -14.98 15.39
C VAL A 227 5.69 -14.53 15.20
N SER A 228 5.48 -13.36 14.59
CA SER A 228 4.14 -12.83 14.33
C SER A 228 3.31 -13.78 13.44
N TRP A 229 3.89 -14.35 12.40
CA TRP A 229 3.25 -15.35 11.54
C TRP A 229 2.83 -16.62 12.31
N ARG A 230 3.74 -17.13 13.13
CA ARG A 230 3.46 -18.35 13.93
C ARG A 230 2.32 -18.10 14.90
N LEU A 231 2.32 -16.95 15.57
CA LEU A 231 1.28 -16.59 16.53
C LEU A 231 -0.07 -16.34 15.80
N ALA A 232 -0.07 -15.65 14.66
CA ALA A 232 -1.26 -15.40 13.85
C ALA A 232 -1.91 -16.73 13.39
N LYS A 233 -1.11 -17.65 12.82
CA LYS A 233 -1.57 -18.97 12.39
C LYS A 233 -2.05 -19.83 13.57
N PHE A 234 -1.36 -19.80 14.69
CA PHE A 234 -1.75 -20.49 15.92
C PHE A 234 -3.10 -19.95 16.42
N ALA A 235 -3.23 -18.63 16.51
CA ALA A 235 -4.46 -17.97 16.96
C ALA A 235 -5.63 -18.27 16.03
N LYS A 236 -5.43 -18.32 14.71
CA LYS A 236 -6.42 -18.74 13.73
C LYS A 236 -6.86 -20.18 13.96
N ARG A 237 -5.88 -21.10 14.05
CA ARG A 237 -6.16 -22.56 14.23
C ARG A 237 -6.97 -22.86 15.48
N HIS A 238 -6.77 -22.09 16.55
CA HIS A 238 -7.42 -22.30 17.84
C HIS A 238 -8.55 -21.30 18.14
N ASN A 239 -8.97 -20.49 17.15
CA ASN A 239 -10.01 -19.48 17.27
C ASN A 239 -9.80 -18.49 18.45
N ILE A 240 -8.53 -18.07 18.68
CA ILE A 240 -8.18 -17.19 19.78
C ILE A 240 -8.19 -15.72 19.29
N SER A 241 -9.36 -15.07 19.27
CA SER A 241 -9.56 -13.73 18.74
C SER A 241 -8.66 -12.67 19.44
N TRP A 242 -8.58 -12.70 20.78
CA TRP A 242 -7.74 -11.74 21.51
C TRP A 242 -6.24 -11.83 21.16
N LEU A 243 -5.75 -13.04 20.82
CA LEU A 243 -4.35 -13.22 20.43
C LEU A 243 -4.09 -12.64 19.03
N LYS A 244 -5.05 -12.77 18.10
CA LYS A 244 -4.99 -12.10 16.79
C LYS A 244 -4.90 -10.58 16.97
N ASP A 245 -5.72 -10.00 17.87
CA ASP A 245 -5.70 -8.57 18.17
C ASP A 245 -4.37 -8.13 18.79
N LEU A 246 -3.79 -8.95 19.68
CA LEU A 246 -2.47 -8.68 20.28
C LEU A 246 -1.35 -8.72 19.22
N VAL A 247 -1.37 -9.72 18.33
CA VAL A 247 -0.41 -9.82 17.22
C VAL A 247 -0.50 -8.58 16.32
N HIS A 248 -1.72 -8.17 15.93
CA HIS A 248 -1.93 -6.95 15.16
C HIS A 248 -1.35 -5.72 15.86
N GLN A 249 -1.68 -5.52 17.15
CA GLN A 249 -1.22 -4.33 17.89
C GLN A 249 0.31 -4.30 18.03
N TYR A 250 0.93 -5.46 18.31
CA TYR A 250 2.38 -5.56 18.37
C TYR A 250 3.02 -5.28 17.00
N TRP A 251 2.50 -5.89 15.92
CA TRP A 251 2.97 -5.70 14.55
C TRP A 251 2.87 -4.26 14.09
N LYS A 252 1.73 -3.61 14.35
CA LYS A 252 1.54 -2.19 14.07
C LYS A 252 2.62 -1.33 14.72
N ASN A 253 2.84 -1.50 16.01
CA ASN A 253 3.84 -0.70 16.74
C ASN A 253 5.27 -1.00 16.27
N TYR A 254 5.56 -2.25 15.94
CA TYR A 254 6.86 -2.65 15.45
C TYR A 254 7.15 -2.07 14.06
N THR A 255 6.22 -2.21 13.13
CA THR A 255 6.40 -1.73 11.75
C THR A 255 6.40 -0.21 11.65
N LEU A 256 5.74 0.50 12.56
CA LEU A 256 5.90 1.95 12.66
C LEU A 256 7.36 2.35 12.93
N ARG A 257 8.08 1.59 13.77
CA ARG A 257 9.52 1.81 14.00
C ARG A 257 10.35 1.52 12.76
N ILE A 258 9.95 0.53 11.94
CA ILE A 258 10.58 0.28 10.63
C ILE A 258 10.39 1.50 9.74
N VAL A 259 9.16 2.00 9.57
CA VAL A 259 8.89 3.20 8.75
C VAL A 259 9.70 4.40 9.22
N GLN A 260 9.79 4.63 10.53
CA GLN A 260 10.61 5.71 11.11
C GLN A 260 12.11 5.52 10.83
N ARG A 261 12.62 4.30 10.90
CA ARG A 261 14.03 3.96 10.57
C ARG A 261 14.32 4.23 9.10
N VAL A 262 13.41 3.82 8.21
CA VAL A 262 13.53 4.09 6.78
C VAL A 262 13.46 5.58 6.50
N ALA A 263 12.57 6.33 7.17
CA ALA A 263 12.52 7.78 7.05
C ALA A 263 13.86 8.44 7.41
N LYS A 264 14.47 8.04 8.53
CA LYS A 264 15.81 8.53 8.94
C LYS A 264 16.88 8.18 7.90
N ASN A 265 16.81 7.00 7.27
CA ASN A 265 17.75 6.62 6.21
C ASN A 265 17.57 7.50 4.98
N PHE A 266 16.35 7.75 4.51
CA PHE A 266 16.07 8.62 3.37
C PHE A 266 16.51 10.07 3.63
N LEU A 267 16.25 10.58 4.83
CA LEU A 267 16.62 11.93 5.24
C LEU A 267 18.14 12.16 5.32
N SER A 268 18.97 11.11 5.28
CA SER A 268 20.43 11.25 5.16
C SER A 268 20.90 11.54 3.73
N TYR A 269 19.99 11.67 2.77
CA TYR A 269 20.30 11.99 1.37
C TYR A 269 19.57 13.25 0.91
N ASP A 270 20.18 14.00 -0.01
CA ASP A 270 19.61 15.24 -0.56
C ASP A 270 18.75 14.97 -1.81
N ASN A 271 19.06 13.90 -2.54
CA ASN A 271 18.36 13.50 -3.75
C ASN A 271 18.15 11.98 -3.77
N ILE A 272 17.04 11.54 -4.31
CA ILE A 272 16.71 10.12 -4.45
C ILE A 272 16.32 9.81 -5.89
N THR A 273 17.04 8.90 -6.53
CA THR A 273 16.60 8.31 -7.81
C THR A 273 16.02 6.93 -7.54
N THR A 274 14.80 6.66 -8.01
CA THR A 274 14.14 5.41 -7.62
C THR A 274 13.36 4.76 -8.74
N THR A 275 13.43 3.41 -8.79
CA THR A 275 12.59 2.53 -9.61
C THR A 275 11.41 1.94 -8.82
N ARG A 276 11.29 2.30 -7.52
CA ARG A 276 10.16 1.86 -6.69
C ARG A 276 9.11 2.95 -6.55
N LEU A 277 7.84 2.61 -6.81
CA LEU A 277 6.72 3.53 -6.61
C LEU A 277 6.70 4.11 -5.18
N HIS A 278 6.82 3.25 -4.17
CA HIS A 278 6.82 3.73 -2.78
C HIS A 278 8.14 4.40 -2.37
N GLY A 279 9.23 4.17 -3.09
CA GLY A 279 10.45 4.99 -2.96
C GLY A 279 10.18 6.44 -3.39
N HIS A 280 9.46 6.62 -4.51
CA HIS A 280 9.00 7.93 -4.97
C HIS A 280 7.99 8.58 -4.00
N ILE A 281 6.90 7.87 -3.65
CA ILE A 281 5.88 8.40 -2.74
C ILE A 281 6.52 8.81 -1.41
N PHE A 282 7.41 7.97 -0.87
CA PHE A 282 8.06 8.25 0.39
C PHE A 282 8.99 9.47 0.32
N SER A 283 9.73 9.62 -0.79
CA SER A 283 10.51 10.84 -1.03
C SER A 283 9.63 12.08 -1.07
N CYS A 284 8.45 12.00 -1.70
CA CYS A 284 7.48 13.10 -1.70
C CYS A 284 6.97 13.43 -0.28
N LEU A 285 6.64 12.41 0.53
CA LEU A 285 6.17 12.61 1.91
C LEU A 285 7.22 13.29 2.81
N LEU A 286 8.51 13.06 2.51
CA LEU A 286 9.65 13.65 3.22
C LEU A 286 10.13 14.97 2.57
N GLU A 287 9.48 15.44 1.50
CA GLU A 287 9.85 16.60 0.70
C GLU A 287 11.31 16.54 0.22
N ILE A 288 11.79 15.35 -0.17
CA ILE A 288 13.12 15.13 -0.72
C ILE A 288 13.05 15.18 -2.26
N PRO A 289 13.91 15.98 -2.93
CA PRO A 289 14.06 15.96 -4.37
C PRO A 289 14.25 14.54 -4.90
N ASN A 290 13.46 14.15 -5.92
CA ASN A 290 13.55 12.80 -6.42
C ASN A 290 13.31 12.66 -7.92
N VAL A 291 13.97 11.65 -8.50
CA VAL A 291 13.86 11.26 -9.92
C VAL A 291 13.14 9.93 -10.00
N VAL A 292 12.00 9.92 -10.67
CA VAL A 292 11.19 8.72 -10.90
C VAL A 292 11.71 7.98 -12.12
N CYS A 293 12.20 6.77 -11.91
CA CYS A 293 12.45 5.82 -12.99
C CYS A 293 11.24 4.90 -13.15
N ASP A 294 10.87 4.61 -14.39
CA ASP A 294 9.72 3.75 -14.65
C ASP A 294 10.04 2.29 -14.34
N ASN A 295 9.04 1.46 -14.45
CA ASN A 295 9.17 0.01 -14.51
C ASN A 295 8.77 -0.49 -15.91
N SER A 296 8.85 -1.81 -16.14
CA SER A 296 8.61 -2.43 -17.45
C SER A 296 7.21 -2.17 -18.06
N TYR A 297 6.24 -1.66 -17.28
CA TYR A 297 4.85 -1.45 -17.71
C TYR A 297 4.26 -0.08 -17.36
N GLY A 298 5.08 0.91 -17.04
CA GLY A 298 4.62 2.30 -16.91
C GLY A 298 3.93 2.65 -15.59
N LYS A 299 4.07 1.82 -14.54
CA LYS A 299 3.38 2.00 -13.26
C LYS A 299 3.81 3.24 -12.49
N ASN A 300 5.13 3.47 -12.43
CA ASN A 300 5.69 4.55 -11.61
C ASN A 300 5.41 5.91 -12.25
N THR A 301 5.69 6.03 -13.54
CA THR A 301 5.44 7.28 -14.29
C THR A 301 3.94 7.54 -14.45
N GLY A 302 3.11 6.51 -14.61
CA GLY A 302 1.66 6.62 -14.63
C GLY A 302 1.12 7.24 -13.34
N TYR A 303 1.57 6.74 -12.19
CA TYR A 303 1.21 7.29 -10.88
C TYR A 303 1.72 8.73 -10.70
N ALA A 304 3.01 8.95 -10.96
CA ALA A 304 3.65 10.26 -10.76
C ALA A 304 3.04 11.32 -11.68
N ASN A 305 2.74 11.00 -12.94
CA ASN A 305 2.07 11.90 -13.86
C ASN A 305 0.68 12.34 -13.39
N LEU A 306 -0.03 11.46 -12.72
CA LEU A 306 -1.37 11.73 -12.23
C LEU A 306 -1.38 12.57 -10.96
N TRP A 307 -0.47 12.28 -10.00
CA TRP A 307 -0.58 12.78 -8.65
C TRP A 307 0.52 13.76 -8.23
N THR A 308 1.75 13.62 -8.76
CA THR A 308 2.92 14.29 -8.17
C THR A 308 3.80 15.06 -9.16
N LYS A 309 3.51 15.02 -10.47
CA LYS A 309 4.31 15.67 -11.51
C LYS A 309 4.46 17.21 -11.37
N THR A 310 3.54 17.84 -10.66
CA THR A 310 3.51 19.28 -10.45
C THR A 310 4.28 19.70 -9.19
N LEU A 311 4.81 18.75 -8.42
CA LEU A 311 5.76 19.03 -7.34
C LEU A 311 7.09 19.47 -7.96
N ASP A 312 7.60 20.63 -7.55
CA ASP A 312 8.81 21.27 -8.09
C ASP A 312 10.10 20.49 -7.82
N PHE A 313 10.06 19.54 -6.90
CA PHE A 313 11.16 18.65 -6.52
C PHE A 313 11.02 17.21 -7.09
N VAL A 314 10.08 16.98 -8.02
CA VAL A 314 9.91 15.70 -8.72
C VAL A 314 10.36 15.83 -10.16
N ALA A 315 11.26 14.95 -10.58
CA ALA A 315 11.72 14.82 -11.96
C ALA A 315 11.52 13.39 -12.48
N PHE A 316 11.54 13.24 -13.80
CA PHE A 316 11.43 11.94 -14.46
C PHE A 316 12.75 11.56 -15.11
N TYR A 317 13.15 10.31 -14.96
CA TYR A 317 14.33 9.78 -15.64
C TYR A 317 14.06 9.67 -17.14
N THR A 318 14.87 10.33 -17.93
CA THR A 318 14.88 10.22 -19.40
C THR A 318 16.10 9.43 -19.82
N GLN A 319 15.90 8.29 -20.49
CA GLN A 319 17.02 7.63 -21.16
C GLN A 319 17.55 8.54 -22.27
N HIS A 320 18.76 9.04 -22.12
CA HIS A 320 19.46 9.58 -23.29
C HIS A 320 19.74 8.41 -24.24
N LYS A 321 19.13 8.47 -25.43
CA LYS A 321 19.39 7.54 -26.55
C LYS A 321 20.81 7.71 -27.08
#